data_0b958e4585cdb636e9bb321b2751e07d
#
_entry.id   0b958e4585cdb636e9bb321b2751e07d
#
_cell.length_a   1.000
_cell.length_b   1.000
_cell.length_c   1.000
_cell.angle_alpha   90.00
_cell.angle_beta   90.00
_cell.angle_gamma   90.00
#
_symmetry.space_group_name_H-M   'P 1'
#
loop_
_entity.id
_entity.type
_entity.pdbx_description
1 polymer ?
#
loop_
_entity_poly.entity_id
_entity_poly.type
_entity_poly.pdbx_seq_one_letter_code
_entity_poly.pdbx_strand_id
1 'polypeptide(L)'
;LPLWCREPIEGLLEQKRREFREPGTIDSYMYSCTRFCMFLLDHGYESFKNLSFAVVKDFSLHDEHATFAGRAGRFVIVRAFLRFLDENGYTDVHKLDLCLMTGTAPCDKIIDVLSDEQIQRIHTFRTEHNTPVELRDIAIVLLGLRMGMRAYDVLSLRFQDIDWKKRQISIIMKKTRTQITLPMPVEVGNALYLYITKGRPRNNSGYIFIRSKAPYGKLTGKICTKALWRILPERKDVKGGGFHVTRRTSATNLLRNHAGIDDVMDALGHRDSTSVMKYLLLDDERSRKCGLSLESTGLLLRGGLA
;
A
#
# COMPACT_ATOMS: atom_id res chain seq x y z
N LEU A 1 0.37 -6.79 29.06
CA LEU A 1 1.84 -6.88 29.21
C LEU A 1 2.26 -6.38 30.59
N PRO A 2 3.27 -7.01 31.24
CA PRO A 2 3.91 -6.55 32.46
C PRO A 2 4.60 -5.18 32.30
N LEU A 3 4.91 -4.53 33.42
CA LEU A 3 5.48 -3.20 33.45
C LEU A 3 6.85 -3.13 32.72
N TRP A 4 7.70 -4.13 32.94
CA TRP A 4 9.02 -4.22 32.30
C TRP A 4 8.96 -4.28 30.77
N CYS A 5 7.83 -4.72 30.18
CA CYS A 5 7.59 -4.65 28.73
C CYS A 5 7.01 -3.28 28.32
N ARG A 6 6.06 -2.73 29.12
CA ARG A 6 5.32 -1.53 28.73
C ARG A 6 6.19 -0.30 28.69
N GLU A 7 6.99 -0.07 29.72
CA GLU A 7 7.85 1.11 29.80
C GLU A 7 8.79 1.26 28.59
N PRO A 8 9.58 0.25 28.21
CA PRO A 8 10.45 0.39 27.04
C PRO A 8 9.69 0.52 25.72
N ILE A 9 8.53 -0.13 25.58
CA ILE A 9 7.68 0.05 24.40
C ILE A 9 7.20 1.49 24.31
N GLU A 10 6.65 2.04 25.40
CA GLU A 10 6.17 3.43 25.44
C GLU A 10 7.30 4.42 25.20
N GLY A 11 8.48 4.20 25.78
CA GLY A 11 9.67 5.01 25.53
C GLY A 11 10.07 5.05 24.05
N LEU A 12 10.11 3.88 23.40
CA LEU A 12 10.37 3.82 21.96
C LEU A 12 9.28 4.53 21.16
N LEU A 13 8.01 4.32 21.50
CA LEU A 13 6.90 4.94 20.78
C LEU A 13 6.94 6.47 20.92
N GLU A 14 7.30 6.97 22.09
CA GLU A 14 7.48 8.41 22.30
C GLU A 14 8.63 8.97 21.48
N GLN A 15 9.77 8.27 21.43
CA GLN A 15 10.87 8.62 20.52
C GLN A 15 10.38 8.70 19.07
N LYS A 16 9.61 7.70 18.59
CA LYS A 16 9.08 7.68 17.23
C LYS A 16 8.04 8.77 16.97
N ARG A 17 7.28 9.18 17.97
CA ARG A 17 6.39 10.36 17.88
C ARG A 17 7.19 11.65 17.74
N ARG A 18 8.27 11.83 18.50
CA ARG A 18 9.20 12.97 18.37
C ARG A 18 9.89 13.03 16.99
N GLU A 19 10.13 11.86 16.36
CA GLU A 19 10.58 11.77 14.97
C GLU A 19 9.49 12.10 13.95
N PHE A 20 8.31 12.57 14.37
CA PHE A 20 7.15 12.87 13.51
C PHE A 20 6.70 11.71 12.62
N ARG A 21 6.81 10.48 13.11
CA ARG A 21 6.32 9.31 12.37
C ARG A 21 4.78 9.32 12.30
N GLU A 22 4.26 8.81 11.19
CA GLU A 22 2.81 8.71 10.97
C GLU A 22 2.16 7.76 12.01
N PRO A 23 0.89 8.05 12.43
CA PRO A 23 0.18 7.23 13.42
C PRO A 23 0.15 5.74 13.07
N GLY A 24 -0.10 5.38 11.80
CA GLY A 24 -0.09 3.97 11.37
C GLY A 24 1.27 3.29 11.47
N THR A 25 2.37 4.06 11.43
CA THR A 25 3.71 3.55 11.73
C THR A 25 3.85 3.27 13.22
N ILE A 26 3.37 4.20 14.08
CA ILE A 26 3.36 4.01 15.54
C ILE A 26 2.58 2.75 15.94
N ASP A 27 1.39 2.54 15.33
CA ASP A 27 0.59 1.32 15.56
C ASP A 27 1.36 0.04 15.16
N SER A 28 2.13 0.10 14.07
CA SER A 28 2.98 -1.02 13.62
C SER A 28 4.10 -1.31 14.60
N TYR A 29 4.72 -0.27 15.20
CA TYR A 29 5.72 -0.41 16.25
C TYR A 29 5.09 -1.03 17.50
N MET A 30 3.96 -0.49 17.99
CA MET A 30 3.22 -1.03 19.12
C MET A 30 2.94 -2.53 18.93
N TYR A 31 2.35 -2.89 17.78
CA TYR A 31 2.00 -4.27 17.49
C TYR A 31 3.22 -5.21 17.47
N SER A 32 4.30 -4.80 16.79
CA SER A 32 5.47 -5.67 16.63
C SER A 32 6.25 -5.86 17.92
N CYS A 33 6.41 -4.78 18.72
CA CYS A 33 7.05 -4.85 20.02
C CYS A 33 6.22 -5.67 21.01
N THR A 34 4.88 -5.49 21.01
CA THR A 34 3.98 -6.30 21.83
C THR A 34 4.11 -7.79 21.52
N ARG A 35 4.14 -8.16 20.23
CA ARG A 35 4.31 -9.57 19.85
C ARG A 35 5.66 -10.14 20.31
N PHE A 36 6.73 -9.38 20.19
CA PHE A 36 8.04 -9.80 20.67
C PHE A 36 8.03 -10.00 22.20
N CYS A 37 7.45 -9.08 22.96
CA CYS A 37 7.33 -9.21 24.40
C CYS A 37 6.45 -10.41 24.81
N MET A 38 5.34 -10.67 24.10
CA MET A 38 4.53 -11.86 24.36
C MET A 38 5.31 -13.15 24.13
N PHE A 39 6.07 -13.23 23.05
CA PHE A 39 6.96 -14.34 22.80
C PHE A 39 7.97 -14.55 23.94
N LEU A 40 8.58 -13.49 24.46
CA LEU A 40 9.49 -13.59 25.61
C LEU A 40 8.80 -14.08 26.88
N LEU A 41 7.58 -13.62 27.16
CA LEU A 41 6.78 -14.08 28.29
C LEU A 41 6.46 -15.58 28.18
N ASP A 42 6.08 -16.06 27.00
CA ASP A 42 5.80 -17.47 26.74
C ASP A 42 7.06 -18.35 26.94
N HIS A 43 8.26 -17.75 26.83
CA HIS A 43 9.55 -18.39 27.10
C HIS A 43 10.08 -18.15 28.52
N GLY A 44 9.24 -17.63 29.41
CA GLY A 44 9.57 -17.47 30.84
C GLY A 44 10.47 -16.27 31.16
N TYR A 45 10.61 -15.31 30.28
CA TYR A 45 11.38 -14.09 30.57
C TYR A 45 10.57 -13.11 31.43
N GLU A 46 11.20 -12.56 32.44
CA GLU A 46 10.62 -11.56 33.35
C GLU A 46 11.32 -10.19 33.23
N SER A 47 12.37 -10.09 32.42
CA SER A 47 13.08 -8.84 32.12
C SER A 47 13.84 -8.93 30.80
N PHE A 48 14.31 -7.79 30.29
CA PHE A 48 15.18 -7.76 29.10
C PHE A 48 16.66 -7.96 29.46
N LYS A 49 17.05 -7.94 30.73
CA LYS A 49 18.46 -8.00 31.15
C LYS A 49 19.16 -9.27 30.66
N ASN A 50 18.49 -10.39 30.78
CA ASN A 50 19.04 -11.71 30.47
C ASN A 50 18.69 -12.19 29.06
N LEU A 51 18.38 -11.28 28.13
CA LEU A 51 18.15 -11.66 26.75
C LEU A 51 19.39 -12.34 26.14
N SER A 52 19.17 -13.39 25.36
CA SER A 52 20.25 -14.09 24.69
C SER A 52 20.10 -13.99 23.17
N PHE A 53 21.21 -14.14 22.44
CA PHE A 53 21.18 -14.28 20.99
C PHE A 53 20.30 -15.44 20.53
N ALA A 54 20.26 -16.53 21.32
CA ALA A 54 19.47 -17.71 21.00
C ALA A 54 17.97 -17.40 20.96
N VAL A 55 17.42 -16.71 21.97
CA VAL A 55 15.97 -16.39 22.02
C VAL A 55 15.56 -15.40 20.97
N VAL A 56 16.41 -14.42 20.64
CA VAL A 56 16.13 -13.46 19.56
C VAL A 56 16.13 -14.16 18.19
N LYS A 57 17.05 -15.09 18.00
CA LYS A 57 17.08 -15.93 16.78
C LYS A 57 15.85 -16.85 16.72
N ASP A 58 15.47 -17.44 17.83
CA ASP A 58 14.29 -18.31 17.94
C ASP A 58 13.00 -17.57 17.59
N PHE A 59 12.83 -16.35 18.08
CA PHE A 59 11.72 -15.47 17.64
C PHE A 59 11.64 -15.34 16.13
N SER A 60 12.78 -15.31 15.43
CA SER A 60 12.81 -15.21 13.98
C SER A 60 12.31 -16.45 13.25
N LEU A 61 12.39 -17.61 13.89
CA LEU A 61 11.99 -18.92 13.34
C LEU A 61 10.51 -19.23 13.60
N HIS A 62 9.97 -18.79 14.75
CA HIS A 62 8.62 -19.12 15.21
C HIS A 62 7.47 -18.27 14.62
N ASP A 63 7.74 -17.34 13.70
CA ASP A 63 6.70 -16.51 13.09
C ASP A 63 6.08 -17.20 11.86
N GLU A 64 5.49 -18.37 12.08
CA GLU A 64 4.98 -19.26 11.01
C GLU A 64 3.81 -18.68 10.21
N HIS A 65 3.03 -17.77 10.79
CA HIS A 65 1.79 -17.26 10.18
C HIS A 65 1.96 -15.98 9.35
N ALA A 66 3.14 -15.41 9.30
CA ALA A 66 3.39 -14.20 8.54
C ALA A 66 3.95 -14.49 7.14
N THR A 67 3.48 -13.72 6.16
CA THR A 67 4.15 -13.69 4.85
C THR A 67 5.60 -13.24 5.04
N PHE A 68 6.51 -13.68 4.17
CA PHE A 68 7.91 -13.28 4.21
C PHE A 68 8.08 -11.74 4.33
N ALA A 69 7.34 -10.96 3.54
CA ALA A 69 7.36 -9.51 3.60
C ALA A 69 6.83 -8.96 4.94
N GLY A 70 5.82 -9.60 5.53
CA GLY A 70 5.29 -9.24 6.85
C GLY A 70 6.30 -9.51 7.95
N ARG A 71 7.01 -10.64 7.89
CA ARG A 71 8.13 -10.97 8.81
C ARG A 71 9.27 -9.95 8.69
N ALA A 72 9.73 -9.68 7.48
CA ALA A 72 10.80 -8.71 7.23
C ALA A 72 10.46 -7.32 7.80
N GLY A 73 9.23 -6.83 7.57
CA GLY A 73 8.76 -5.57 8.14
C GLY A 73 8.74 -5.57 9.67
N ARG A 74 8.32 -6.68 10.27
CA ARG A 74 8.33 -6.83 11.73
C ARG A 74 9.73 -6.85 12.31
N PHE A 75 10.65 -7.58 11.66
CA PHE A 75 12.04 -7.64 12.12
C PHE A 75 12.74 -6.28 12.06
N VAL A 76 12.44 -5.46 11.06
CA VAL A 76 12.95 -4.07 11.04
C VAL A 76 12.53 -3.30 12.30
N ILE A 77 11.28 -3.48 12.73
CA ILE A 77 10.77 -2.83 13.94
C ILE A 77 11.39 -3.44 15.21
N VAL A 78 11.44 -4.76 15.31
CA VAL A 78 12.02 -5.43 16.49
C VAL A 78 13.51 -5.14 16.61
N ARG A 79 14.24 -5.04 15.51
CA ARG A 79 15.64 -4.56 15.50
C ARG A 79 15.76 -3.15 16.09
N ALA A 80 14.88 -2.24 15.68
CA ALA A 80 14.85 -0.89 16.24
C ALA A 80 14.53 -0.90 17.74
N PHE A 81 13.68 -1.83 18.19
CA PHE A 81 13.37 -2.00 19.61
C PHE A 81 14.57 -2.56 20.40
N LEU A 82 15.25 -3.58 19.88
CA LEU A 82 16.44 -4.14 20.51
C LEU A 82 17.57 -3.10 20.63
N ARG A 83 17.77 -2.26 19.62
CA ARG A 83 18.71 -1.13 19.74
C ARG A 83 18.28 -0.14 20.83
N PHE A 84 17.01 0.20 20.88
CA PHE A 84 16.48 1.07 21.93
C PHE A 84 16.70 0.49 23.33
N LEU A 85 16.50 -0.83 23.52
CA LEU A 85 16.77 -1.51 24.79
C LEU A 85 18.25 -1.43 25.17
N ASP A 86 19.15 -1.64 24.21
CA ASP A 86 20.60 -1.54 24.38
C ASP A 86 21.03 -0.11 24.75
N GLU A 87 20.62 0.87 23.96
CA GLU A 87 20.96 2.28 24.13
C GLU A 87 20.46 2.88 25.47
N ASN A 88 19.37 2.35 26.02
CA ASN A 88 18.77 2.82 27.28
C ASN A 88 19.05 1.91 28.48
N GLY A 89 19.94 0.92 28.37
CA GLY A 89 20.39 0.08 29.47
C GLY A 89 19.33 -0.90 30.00
N TYR A 90 18.33 -1.25 29.19
CA TYR A 90 17.33 -2.26 29.55
C TYR A 90 17.86 -3.70 29.40
N THR A 91 18.93 -3.90 28.65
CA THR A 91 19.57 -5.19 28.43
C THR A 91 21.07 -5.10 28.74
N ASP A 92 21.64 -6.19 29.27
CA ASP A 92 23.09 -6.31 29.52
C ASP A 92 23.81 -6.93 28.30
N VAL A 93 23.06 -7.38 27.28
CA VAL A 93 23.60 -8.00 26.07
C VAL A 93 23.52 -7.03 24.88
N HIS A 94 24.67 -6.66 24.36
CA HIS A 94 24.79 -5.70 23.27
C HIS A 94 24.59 -6.32 21.89
N LYS A 95 24.14 -5.51 20.92
CA LYS A 95 24.03 -5.88 19.49
C LYS A 95 23.09 -7.06 19.19
N LEU A 96 22.10 -7.31 20.03
CA LEU A 96 21.07 -8.34 19.83
C LEU A 96 20.30 -8.14 18.49
N ASP A 97 20.21 -6.89 18.02
CA ASP A 97 19.54 -6.54 16.78
C ASP A 97 20.18 -7.21 15.55
N LEU A 98 21.46 -7.55 15.60
CA LEU A 98 22.18 -8.22 14.51
C LEU A 98 21.73 -9.67 14.27
N CYS A 99 21.09 -10.30 15.26
CA CYS A 99 20.56 -11.67 15.10
C CYS A 99 19.33 -11.75 14.19
N LEU A 100 18.60 -10.66 14.05
CA LEU A 100 17.43 -10.61 13.18
C LEU A 100 17.87 -10.26 11.75
N MET A 101 18.32 -11.26 11.00
CA MET A 101 18.64 -11.07 9.59
C MET A 101 17.36 -10.86 8.78
N THR A 102 17.24 -9.70 8.19
CA THR A 102 16.19 -9.44 7.19
C THR A 102 16.68 -9.95 5.85
N GLY A 103 16.30 -11.18 5.49
CA GLY A 103 16.50 -11.64 4.12
C GLY A 103 15.73 -10.73 3.15
N THR A 104 16.31 -10.42 2.02
CA THR A 104 15.60 -9.79 0.90
C THR A 104 14.57 -10.78 0.37
N ALA A 105 13.28 -10.38 0.40
CA ALA A 105 12.25 -11.19 -0.25
C ALA A 105 12.57 -11.32 -1.73
N PRO A 106 12.53 -12.53 -2.33
CA PRO A 106 12.60 -12.67 -3.77
C PRO A 106 11.56 -11.74 -4.43
N CYS A 107 11.98 -11.01 -5.45
CA CYS A 107 11.12 -10.06 -6.14
C CYS A 107 10.16 -10.73 -7.16
N ASP A 108 10.02 -12.06 -7.09
CA ASP A 108 9.36 -12.92 -8.08
C ASP A 108 7.82 -12.89 -8.00
N LYS A 109 7.24 -11.91 -7.34
CA LYS A 109 5.77 -11.83 -7.29
C LYS A 109 5.25 -11.15 -8.54
N ILE A 110 4.54 -11.92 -9.37
CA ILE A 110 3.65 -11.36 -10.38
C ILE A 110 2.74 -10.35 -9.68
N ILE A 111 2.81 -9.12 -10.12
CA ILE A 111 1.97 -8.05 -9.55
C ILE A 111 0.56 -8.26 -10.05
N ASP A 112 -0.36 -8.46 -9.11
CA ASP A 112 -1.78 -8.56 -9.41
C ASP A 112 -2.32 -7.21 -9.92
N VAL A 113 -2.94 -7.21 -11.10
CA VAL A 113 -3.61 -6.10 -11.75
C VAL A 113 -5.02 -6.51 -12.14
N LEU A 114 -5.88 -5.56 -12.48
CA LEU A 114 -7.21 -5.86 -13.01
C LEU A 114 -7.12 -6.35 -14.45
N SER A 115 -7.89 -7.38 -14.78
CA SER A 115 -8.04 -7.85 -16.17
C SER A 115 -8.90 -6.87 -16.99
N ASP A 116 -8.85 -7.00 -18.30
CA ASP A 116 -9.66 -6.16 -19.20
C ASP A 116 -11.17 -6.38 -18.97
N GLU A 117 -11.60 -7.62 -18.67
CA GLU A 117 -12.98 -7.93 -18.31
C GLU A 117 -13.40 -7.23 -17.01
N GLN A 118 -12.51 -7.19 -16.02
CA GLN A 118 -12.77 -6.49 -14.76
C GLN A 118 -12.86 -4.98 -14.97
N ILE A 119 -12.00 -4.42 -15.82
CA ILE A 119 -12.06 -3.01 -16.21
C ILE A 119 -13.36 -2.72 -16.94
N GLN A 120 -13.75 -3.57 -17.86
CA GLN A 120 -15.03 -3.42 -18.59
C GLN A 120 -16.25 -3.48 -17.66
N ARG A 121 -16.23 -4.36 -16.65
CA ARG A 121 -17.29 -4.43 -15.63
C ARG A 121 -17.39 -3.16 -14.79
N ILE A 122 -16.26 -2.50 -14.50
CA ILE A 122 -16.27 -1.18 -13.83
C ILE A 122 -16.97 -0.14 -14.72
N HIS A 123 -16.75 -0.17 -16.04
CA HIS A 123 -17.44 0.74 -16.98
C HIS A 123 -18.93 0.45 -17.07
N THR A 124 -19.33 -0.81 -17.18
CA THR A 124 -20.73 -1.23 -17.20
C THR A 124 -21.44 -0.82 -15.91
N PHE A 125 -20.80 -1.07 -14.76
CA PHE A 125 -21.35 -0.67 -13.45
C PHE A 125 -21.65 0.84 -13.38
N ARG A 126 -20.80 1.67 -13.97
CA ARG A 126 -21.00 3.13 -14.00
C ARG A 126 -22.29 3.54 -14.72
N THR A 127 -22.73 2.79 -15.74
CA THR A 127 -23.89 3.11 -16.56
C THR A 127 -25.19 2.58 -15.99
N GLU A 128 -25.14 1.50 -15.21
CA GLU A 128 -26.32 0.77 -14.73
C GLU A 128 -26.71 1.12 -13.30
N HIS A 129 -25.80 1.70 -12.50
CA HIS A 129 -25.99 1.90 -11.08
C HIS A 129 -26.01 3.38 -10.68
N ASN A 130 -27.06 3.81 -9.99
CA ASN A 130 -27.35 5.20 -9.70
C ASN A 130 -27.69 5.50 -8.23
N THR A 131 -27.57 4.54 -7.31
CA THR A 131 -27.80 4.86 -5.89
C THR A 131 -26.68 5.75 -5.35
N PRO A 132 -26.93 6.59 -4.31
CA PRO A 132 -25.92 7.45 -3.71
C PRO A 132 -24.61 6.76 -3.34
N VAL A 133 -24.68 5.51 -2.89
CA VAL A 133 -23.52 4.71 -2.50
C VAL A 133 -22.76 4.22 -3.74
N GLU A 134 -23.47 3.79 -4.77
CA GLU A 134 -22.88 3.32 -6.03
C GLU A 134 -22.20 4.47 -6.79
N LEU A 135 -22.84 5.64 -6.86
CA LEU A 135 -22.24 6.84 -7.44
C LEU A 135 -20.95 7.24 -6.71
N ARG A 136 -20.91 7.12 -5.38
CA ARG A 136 -19.70 7.34 -4.61
C ARG A 136 -18.63 6.30 -4.95
N ASP A 137 -19.02 5.03 -4.95
CA ASP A 137 -18.09 3.92 -5.08
C ASP A 137 -17.44 3.89 -6.46
N ILE A 138 -18.19 4.17 -7.52
CA ILE A 138 -17.62 4.29 -8.87
C ILE A 138 -16.67 5.47 -9.00
N ALA A 139 -17.00 6.63 -8.42
CA ALA A 139 -16.11 7.78 -8.42
C ALA A 139 -14.77 7.48 -7.70
N ILE A 140 -14.83 6.79 -6.55
CA ILE A 140 -13.65 6.34 -5.82
C ILE A 140 -12.80 5.39 -6.67
N VAL A 141 -13.43 4.38 -7.29
CA VAL A 141 -12.70 3.35 -8.06
C VAL A 141 -12.07 3.96 -9.31
N LEU A 142 -12.74 4.87 -10.01
CA LEU A 142 -12.20 5.53 -11.19
C LEU A 142 -11.02 6.46 -10.86
N LEU A 143 -11.04 7.17 -9.72
CA LEU A 143 -9.88 7.94 -9.27
C LEU A 143 -8.64 7.05 -9.05
N GLY A 144 -8.84 5.85 -8.51
CA GLY A 144 -7.75 4.88 -8.35
C GLY A 144 -7.30 4.27 -9.69
N LEU A 145 -8.24 3.91 -10.57
CA LEU A 145 -7.97 3.19 -11.81
C LEU A 145 -7.39 4.11 -12.91
N ARG A 146 -7.93 5.33 -13.05
CA ARG A 146 -7.56 6.25 -14.13
C ARG A 146 -6.49 7.26 -13.77
N MET A 147 -6.40 7.60 -12.49
CA MET A 147 -5.44 8.60 -11.99
C MET A 147 -4.41 8.00 -11.03
N GLY A 148 -4.46 6.71 -10.76
CA GLY A 148 -3.53 6.02 -9.87
C GLY A 148 -3.52 6.52 -8.42
N MET A 149 -4.57 7.22 -7.96
CA MET A 149 -4.59 7.82 -6.62
C MET A 149 -4.61 6.79 -5.50
N ARG A 150 -3.91 7.06 -4.41
CA ARG A 150 -3.97 6.21 -3.21
C ARG A 150 -5.29 6.41 -2.47
N ALA A 151 -5.78 5.37 -1.79
CA ALA A 151 -7.03 5.42 -1.02
C ALA A 151 -7.11 6.62 -0.07
N TYR A 152 -6.02 6.95 0.59
CA TYR A 152 -5.99 8.11 1.49
C TYR A 152 -6.14 9.43 0.74
N ASP A 153 -5.46 9.58 -0.41
CA ASP A 153 -5.49 10.81 -1.20
C ASP A 153 -6.89 11.01 -1.80
N VAL A 154 -7.51 9.93 -2.33
CA VAL A 154 -8.91 9.93 -2.79
C VAL A 154 -9.86 10.42 -1.69
N LEU A 155 -9.78 9.85 -0.49
CA LEU A 155 -10.70 10.20 0.61
C LEU A 155 -10.39 11.55 1.27
N SER A 156 -9.24 12.13 0.97
CA SER A 156 -8.87 13.47 1.45
C SER A 156 -9.19 14.57 0.45
N LEU A 157 -9.68 14.21 -0.75
CA LEU A 157 -9.99 15.14 -1.82
C LEU A 157 -11.06 16.14 -1.40
N ARG A 158 -10.79 17.42 -1.66
CA ARG A 158 -11.66 18.56 -1.35
C ARG A 158 -12.17 19.22 -2.62
N PHE A 159 -13.24 20.00 -2.50
CA PHE A 159 -13.77 20.77 -3.64
C PHE A 159 -12.76 21.73 -4.24
N GLN A 160 -11.95 22.37 -3.40
CA GLN A 160 -10.89 23.30 -3.84
C GLN A 160 -9.74 22.64 -4.62
N ASP A 161 -9.60 21.33 -4.52
CA ASP A 161 -8.53 20.58 -5.19
C ASP A 161 -8.87 20.30 -6.66
N ILE A 162 -10.12 20.57 -7.09
CA ILE A 162 -10.59 20.30 -8.46
C ILE A 162 -10.75 21.60 -9.23
N ASP A 163 -9.98 21.76 -10.28
CA ASP A 163 -10.20 22.77 -11.32
C ASP A 163 -11.02 22.16 -12.47
N TRP A 164 -12.33 22.39 -12.42
CA TRP A 164 -13.28 21.90 -13.42
C TRP A 164 -13.04 22.49 -14.81
N LYS A 165 -12.61 23.76 -14.89
CA LYS A 165 -12.35 24.44 -16.16
C LYS A 165 -11.13 23.86 -16.86
N LYS A 166 -10.04 23.69 -16.11
CA LYS A 166 -8.80 23.09 -16.62
C LYS A 166 -8.84 21.57 -16.66
N ARG A 167 -9.88 20.96 -16.09
CA ARG A 167 -9.99 19.50 -15.90
C ARG A 167 -8.74 18.92 -15.24
N GLN A 168 -8.42 19.42 -14.05
CA GLN A 168 -7.25 19.03 -13.26
C GLN A 168 -7.61 18.82 -11.79
N ILE A 169 -6.88 17.93 -11.15
CA ILE A 169 -6.92 17.70 -9.71
C ILE A 169 -5.53 17.98 -9.14
N SER A 170 -5.44 18.93 -8.20
CA SER A 170 -4.19 19.29 -7.52
C SER A 170 -4.26 18.85 -6.07
N ILE A 171 -3.37 17.95 -5.66
CA ILE A 171 -3.33 17.41 -4.30
C ILE A 171 -1.93 17.44 -3.71
N ILE A 172 -1.86 17.55 -2.39
CA ILE A 172 -0.64 17.27 -1.63
C ILE A 172 -0.72 15.82 -1.16
N MET A 173 0.12 14.97 -1.72
CA MET A 173 0.13 13.54 -1.38
C MET A 173 0.61 13.35 0.06
N LYS A 174 -0.17 12.69 0.90
CA LYS A 174 0.16 12.51 2.31
C LYS A 174 1.50 11.79 2.54
N LYS A 175 1.74 10.71 1.82
CA LYS A 175 2.92 9.85 2.03
C LYS A 175 4.23 10.51 1.62
N THR A 176 4.21 11.29 0.54
CA THR A 176 5.42 11.91 -0.03
C THR A 176 5.53 13.40 0.27
N ARG A 177 4.44 14.04 0.76
CA ARG A 177 4.31 15.49 0.96
C ARG A 177 4.61 16.30 -0.31
N THR A 178 4.48 15.67 -1.47
CA THR A 178 4.69 16.31 -2.77
C THR A 178 3.35 16.80 -3.30
N GLN A 179 3.30 18.02 -3.78
CA GLN A 179 2.16 18.54 -4.52
C GLN A 179 2.23 18.00 -5.95
N ILE A 180 1.13 17.44 -6.42
CA ILE A 180 0.98 16.98 -7.80
C ILE A 180 -0.29 17.57 -8.40
N THR A 181 -0.25 17.85 -9.68
CA THR A 181 -1.41 18.23 -10.50
C THR A 181 -1.59 17.20 -11.58
N LEU A 182 -2.72 16.50 -11.56
CA LEU A 182 -3.04 15.43 -12.49
C LEU A 182 -4.14 15.87 -13.46
N PRO A 183 -4.05 15.56 -14.75
CA PRO A 183 -5.17 15.74 -15.67
C PRO A 183 -6.32 14.84 -15.24
N MET A 184 -7.54 15.38 -15.21
CA MET A 184 -8.75 14.66 -14.85
C MET A 184 -9.45 14.15 -16.13
N PRO A 185 -9.45 12.83 -16.38
CA PRO A 185 -10.19 12.25 -17.50
C PRO A 185 -11.69 12.58 -17.41
N VAL A 186 -12.33 12.71 -18.55
CA VAL A 186 -13.77 13.06 -18.64
C VAL A 186 -14.63 12.10 -17.85
N GLU A 187 -14.34 10.80 -17.90
CA GLU A 187 -15.11 9.79 -17.15
C GLU A 187 -14.99 9.95 -15.63
N VAL A 188 -13.82 10.36 -15.11
CA VAL A 188 -13.61 10.66 -13.71
C VAL A 188 -14.39 11.91 -13.31
N GLY A 189 -14.30 12.96 -14.12
CA GLY A 189 -15.04 14.21 -13.93
C GLY A 189 -16.56 13.97 -13.88
N ASN A 190 -17.08 13.19 -14.82
CA ASN A 190 -18.50 12.84 -14.86
C ASN A 190 -18.94 12.03 -13.64
N ALA A 191 -18.16 11.05 -13.20
CA ALA A 191 -18.48 10.27 -12.01
C ALA A 191 -18.44 11.12 -10.74
N LEU A 192 -17.45 12.00 -10.58
CA LEU A 192 -17.40 12.97 -9.50
C LEU A 192 -18.59 13.92 -9.49
N TYR A 193 -18.93 14.47 -10.65
CA TYR A 193 -20.07 15.37 -10.80
C TYR A 193 -21.38 14.70 -10.43
N LEU A 194 -21.64 13.49 -10.91
CA LEU A 194 -22.84 12.72 -10.58
C LEU A 194 -22.90 12.41 -9.08
N TYR A 195 -21.80 11.98 -8.47
CA TYR A 195 -21.78 11.76 -7.04
C TYR A 195 -22.05 13.05 -6.25
N ILE A 196 -21.37 14.14 -6.59
CA ILE A 196 -21.51 15.43 -5.89
C ILE A 196 -22.94 15.95 -5.97
N THR A 197 -23.57 15.86 -7.15
CA THR A 197 -24.90 16.45 -7.40
C THR A 197 -26.06 15.56 -6.96
N LYS A 198 -25.92 14.23 -7.11
CA LYS A 198 -27.03 13.28 -6.88
C LYS A 198 -26.78 12.32 -5.71
N GLY A 199 -25.54 12.00 -5.38
CA GLY A 199 -25.23 10.95 -4.39
C GLY A 199 -24.70 11.47 -3.06
N ARG A 200 -24.09 12.65 -3.04
CA ARG A 200 -23.45 13.18 -1.83
C ARG A 200 -24.50 13.82 -0.91
N PRO A 201 -24.53 13.45 0.40
CA PRO A 201 -25.38 14.13 1.36
C PRO A 201 -25.05 15.64 1.44
N ARG A 202 -26.08 16.48 1.58
CA ARG A 202 -25.89 17.93 1.79
C ARG A 202 -25.20 18.14 3.14
N ASN A 203 -24.02 18.72 3.11
CA ASN A 203 -23.20 18.98 4.29
C ASN A 203 -22.16 20.06 3.99
N ASN A 204 -21.79 20.85 5.00
CA ASN A 204 -20.80 21.93 4.90
C ASN A 204 -19.34 21.44 4.93
N SER A 205 -19.09 20.13 4.92
CA SER A 205 -17.75 19.57 4.84
C SER A 205 -17.10 19.93 3.50
N GLY A 206 -15.89 20.45 3.55
CA GLY A 206 -15.08 20.72 2.34
C GLY A 206 -14.60 19.44 1.64
N TYR A 207 -14.77 18.26 2.23
CA TYR A 207 -14.41 16.97 1.62
C TYR A 207 -15.46 16.52 0.61
N ILE A 208 -15.02 15.97 -0.51
CA ILE A 208 -15.91 15.38 -1.52
C ILE A 208 -16.55 14.11 -0.98
N PHE A 209 -15.72 13.17 -0.48
CA PHE A 209 -16.19 11.88 0.00
C PHE A 209 -16.48 11.90 1.51
N ILE A 210 -17.73 11.74 1.87
CA ILE A 210 -18.21 11.72 3.26
C ILE A 210 -19.08 10.50 3.53
N ARG A 211 -19.37 10.23 4.82
CA ARG A 211 -20.29 9.16 5.21
C ARG A 211 -21.68 9.43 4.65
N SER A 212 -22.38 8.38 4.21
CA SER A 212 -23.75 8.49 3.67
C SER A 212 -24.80 8.69 4.76
N LYS A 213 -24.48 8.40 6.03
CA LYS A 213 -25.35 8.55 7.20
C LYS A 213 -24.71 9.49 8.20
N ALA A 214 -25.56 10.25 8.93
CA ALA A 214 -25.12 11.11 10.02
C ALA A 214 -24.42 10.28 11.14
N PRO A 215 -23.43 10.86 11.83
CA PRO A 215 -22.77 12.13 11.54
C PRO A 215 -21.92 12.03 10.27
N TYR A 216 -22.08 12.99 9.35
CA TYR A 216 -21.41 13.04 8.05
C TYR A 216 -19.91 13.35 8.22
N GLY A 217 -19.13 12.37 8.64
CA GLY A 217 -17.71 12.52 8.87
C GLY A 217 -16.85 11.98 7.73
N LYS A 218 -15.54 12.18 7.86
CA LYS A 218 -14.53 11.66 6.95
C LYS A 218 -14.61 10.12 6.87
N LEU A 219 -14.39 9.58 5.66
CA LEU A 219 -14.31 8.15 5.42
C LEU A 219 -12.92 7.60 5.77
N THR A 220 -12.85 6.30 6.05
CA THR A 220 -11.59 5.58 6.29
C THR A 220 -11.17 4.80 5.04
N GLY A 221 -9.86 4.51 4.90
CA GLY A 221 -9.30 3.82 3.73
C GLY A 221 -9.96 2.47 3.39
N LYS A 222 -10.54 1.79 4.37
CA LYS A 222 -11.29 0.53 4.17
C LYS A 222 -12.49 0.70 3.23
N ILE A 223 -13.05 1.91 3.12
CA ILE A 223 -14.21 2.14 2.24
C ILE A 223 -13.84 2.04 0.76
N CYS A 224 -12.62 2.44 0.37
CA CYS A 224 -12.16 2.29 -1.01
C CYS A 224 -12.08 0.81 -1.42
N THR A 225 -11.59 -0.04 -0.54
CA THR A 225 -11.58 -1.49 -0.76
C THR A 225 -13.00 -2.06 -0.85
N LYS A 226 -13.90 -1.63 0.04
CA LYS A 226 -15.31 -2.04 0.00
C LYS A 226 -16.01 -1.56 -1.27
N ALA A 227 -15.68 -0.37 -1.76
CA ALA A 227 -16.18 0.17 -3.02
C ALA A 227 -15.78 -0.73 -4.21
N LEU A 228 -14.50 -1.10 -4.29
CA LEU A 228 -14.03 -2.03 -5.32
C LEU A 228 -14.73 -3.41 -5.22
N TRP A 229 -14.88 -3.95 -4.01
CA TRP A 229 -15.51 -5.27 -3.81
C TRP A 229 -17.03 -5.30 -4.09
N ARG A 230 -17.71 -4.14 -4.09
CA ARG A 230 -19.13 -4.09 -4.56
C ARG A 230 -19.22 -4.18 -6.07
N ILE A 231 -18.25 -3.62 -6.76
CA ILE A 231 -18.18 -3.64 -8.22
C ILE A 231 -17.62 -4.97 -8.73
N LEU A 232 -16.60 -5.50 -8.01
CA LEU A 232 -15.88 -6.73 -8.33
C LEU A 232 -15.85 -7.65 -7.09
N PRO A 233 -16.96 -8.37 -6.79
CA PRO A 233 -17.07 -9.19 -5.57
C PRO A 233 -16.01 -10.29 -5.46
N GLU A 234 -15.57 -10.87 -6.58
CA GLU A 234 -14.54 -11.91 -6.63
C GLU A 234 -13.18 -11.43 -6.09
N ARG A 235 -12.96 -10.12 -6.04
CA ARG A 235 -11.71 -9.55 -5.49
C ARG A 235 -11.58 -9.67 -3.97
N LYS A 236 -12.64 -10.06 -3.26
CA LYS A 236 -12.59 -10.28 -1.80
C LYS A 236 -11.67 -11.44 -1.43
N ASP A 237 -11.68 -12.48 -2.24
CA ASP A 237 -10.97 -13.73 -1.97
C ASP A 237 -9.54 -13.73 -2.54
N VAL A 238 -9.19 -12.70 -3.28
CA VAL A 238 -7.85 -12.55 -3.85
C VAL A 238 -6.89 -11.91 -2.84
N LYS A 239 -5.78 -12.57 -2.54
CA LYS A 239 -4.72 -12.02 -1.71
C LYS A 239 -4.17 -10.73 -2.32
N GLY A 240 -4.33 -9.60 -1.63
CA GLY A 240 -3.97 -8.28 -2.16
C GLY A 240 -5.01 -7.65 -3.08
N GLY A 241 -6.22 -8.24 -3.18
CA GLY A 241 -7.36 -7.78 -4.00
C GLY A 241 -8.03 -6.49 -3.51
N GLY A 242 -7.41 -5.74 -2.60
CA GLY A 242 -7.91 -4.45 -2.13
C GLY A 242 -7.68 -3.31 -3.12
N PHE A 243 -8.12 -2.11 -2.74
CA PHE A 243 -8.13 -0.92 -3.60
C PHE A 243 -6.79 -0.60 -4.29
N HIS A 244 -5.65 -0.99 -3.71
CA HIS A 244 -4.34 -0.70 -4.29
C HIS A 244 -4.13 -1.36 -5.67
N VAL A 245 -4.92 -2.38 -6.02
CA VAL A 245 -4.89 -3.00 -7.36
C VAL A 245 -5.22 -1.99 -8.46
N THR A 246 -6.14 -1.05 -8.23
CA THR A 246 -6.51 -0.02 -9.22
C THR A 246 -5.32 0.85 -9.60
N ARG A 247 -4.50 1.25 -8.62
CA ARG A 247 -3.29 2.02 -8.86
C ARG A 247 -2.19 1.20 -9.57
N ARG A 248 -2.07 -0.08 -9.23
CA ARG A 248 -1.16 -1.00 -9.95
C ARG A 248 -1.56 -1.14 -11.41
N THR A 249 -2.85 -1.31 -11.66
CA THR A 249 -3.41 -1.36 -13.03
C THR A 249 -3.16 -0.04 -13.78
N SER A 250 -3.37 1.11 -13.13
CA SER A 250 -3.07 2.42 -13.70
C SER A 250 -1.59 2.54 -14.10
N ALA A 251 -0.67 2.15 -13.21
CA ALA A 251 0.76 2.17 -13.48
C ALA A 251 1.14 1.28 -14.68
N THR A 252 0.62 0.04 -14.69
CA THR A 252 0.86 -0.92 -15.77
C THR A 252 0.31 -0.42 -17.10
N ASN A 253 -0.88 0.19 -17.09
CA ASN A 253 -1.47 0.74 -18.31
C ASN A 253 -0.68 1.94 -18.86
N LEU A 254 -0.14 2.80 -18.00
CA LEU A 254 0.75 3.89 -18.44
C LEU A 254 2.01 3.32 -19.12
N LEU A 255 2.64 2.30 -18.54
CA LEU A 255 3.81 1.66 -19.13
C LEU A 255 3.49 0.94 -20.46
N ARG A 256 2.36 0.23 -20.54
CA ARG A 256 1.88 -0.42 -21.77
C ARG A 256 1.63 0.60 -22.89
N ASN A 257 1.19 1.80 -22.53
CA ASN A 257 1.02 2.91 -23.47
C ASN A 257 2.32 3.72 -23.70
N HIS A 258 3.47 3.11 -23.46
CA HIS A 258 4.80 3.66 -23.73
C HIS A 258 5.18 4.92 -22.94
N ALA A 259 4.50 5.22 -21.80
CA ALA A 259 4.96 6.28 -20.91
C ALA A 259 6.36 5.97 -20.36
N GLY A 260 7.19 6.98 -20.21
CA GLY A 260 8.49 6.87 -19.57
C GLY A 260 8.36 6.45 -18.10
N ILE A 261 9.41 5.82 -17.55
CA ILE A 261 9.42 5.44 -16.12
C ILE A 261 9.27 6.69 -15.26
N ASP A 262 9.96 7.77 -15.62
CA ASP A 262 9.91 9.05 -14.90
C ASP A 262 8.51 9.66 -14.95
N ASP A 263 7.85 9.64 -16.10
CA ASP A 263 6.45 10.10 -16.25
C ASP A 263 5.50 9.30 -15.34
N VAL A 264 5.69 8.00 -15.26
CA VAL A 264 4.89 7.14 -14.36
C VAL A 264 5.21 7.41 -12.89
N MET A 265 6.48 7.68 -12.57
CA MET A 265 6.88 8.08 -11.22
C MET A 265 6.21 9.40 -10.83
N ASP A 266 6.24 10.38 -11.69
CA ASP A 266 5.64 11.70 -11.46
C ASP A 266 4.12 11.61 -11.34
N ALA A 267 3.45 10.94 -12.27
CA ALA A 267 2.00 10.74 -12.24
C ALA A 267 1.53 10.02 -10.97
N LEU A 268 2.32 9.08 -10.48
CA LEU A 268 2.02 8.33 -9.26
C LEU A 268 2.61 8.99 -8.01
N GLY A 269 3.48 9.99 -8.12
CA GLY A 269 4.22 10.59 -7.00
C GLY A 269 5.05 9.54 -6.24
N HIS A 270 5.84 8.76 -6.97
CA HIS A 270 6.84 7.86 -6.42
C HIS A 270 8.17 8.61 -6.30
N ARG A 271 8.84 8.47 -5.15
CA ARG A 271 10.18 9.02 -4.94
C ARG A 271 11.30 8.08 -5.36
N ASP A 272 10.97 6.81 -5.54
CA ASP A 272 11.92 5.74 -5.78
C ASP A 272 11.50 4.90 -7.00
N SER A 273 12.42 4.79 -7.96
CA SER A 273 12.24 4.02 -9.19
C SER A 273 12.01 2.51 -8.92
N THR A 274 12.54 1.97 -7.83
CA THR A 274 12.34 0.54 -7.46
C THR A 274 10.86 0.21 -7.29
N SER A 275 10.05 1.20 -6.91
CA SER A 275 8.60 1.04 -6.80
C SER A 275 7.91 0.90 -8.16
N VAL A 276 8.47 1.47 -9.24
CA VAL A 276 7.91 1.43 -10.60
C VAL A 276 8.49 0.24 -11.38
N MET A 277 9.75 -0.13 -11.12
CA MET A 277 10.41 -1.27 -11.77
C MET A 277 9.60 -2.57 -11.66
N LYS A 278 8.86 -2.74 -10.56
CA LYS A 278 7.98 -3.90 -10.36
C LYS A 278 6.86 -4.01 -11.40
N TYR A 279 6.45 -2.89 -12.00
CA TYR A 279 5.40 -2.87 -13.02
C TYR A 279 5.95 -3.16 -14.41
N LEU A 280 7.26 -2.93 -14.64
CA LEU A 280 7.93 -3.27 -15.90
C LEU A 280 7.96 -4.78 -16.16
N LEU A 281 8.00 -5.59 -15.09
CA LEU A 281 7.94 -7.05 -15.19
C LEU A 281 6.62 -7.58 -15.79
N LEU A 282 5.60 -6.73 -15.90
CA LEU A 282 4.31 -7.06 -16.52
C LEU A 282 4.20 -6.59 -17.98
N ASP A 283 5.23 -5.93 -18.49
CA ASP A 283 5.28 -5.50 -19.88
C ASP A 283 5.97 -6.58 -20.74
N ASP A 284 5.20 -7.62 -21.07
CA ASP A 284 5.68 -8.74 -21.89
C ASP A 284 6.29 -8.31 -23.21
N GLU A 285 5.78 -7.24 -23.86
CA GLU A 285 6.32 -6.75 -25.12
C GLU A 285 7.71 -6.13 -24.95
N ARG A 286 7.92 -5.32 -23.90
CA ARG A 286 9.25 -4.76 -23.61
C ARG A 286 10.22 -5.84 -23.15
N SER A 287 9.77 -6.78 -22.31
CA SER A 287 10.57 -7.90 -21.88
C SER A 287 10.99 -8.79 -23.05
N ARG A 288 10.13 -9.04 -24.02
CA ARG A 288 10.45 -9.77 -25.24
C ARG A 288 11.46 -9.04 -26.14
N LYS A 289 11.38 -7.69 -26.20
CA LYS A 289 12.36 -6.88 -26.94
C LYS A 289 13.74 -6.85 -26.29
N CYS A 290 13.81 -7.04 -24.96
CA CYS A 290 15.05 -7.15 -24.21
C CYS A 290 15.60 -8.59 -24.20
N GLY A 291 14.78 -9.59 -24.55
CA GLY A 291 15.19 -10.97 -24.70
C GLY A 291 16.16 -11.12 -25.86
N LEU A 292 17.33 -11.73 -25.60
CA LEU A 292 18.21 -12.14 -26.70
C LEU A 292 17.42 -13.14 -27.58
N SER A 293 17.24 -12.82 -28.86
CA SER A 293 16.69 -13.76 -29.81
C SER A 293 17.64 -14.96 -29.90
N LEU A 294 17.13 -16.18 -29.75
CA LEU A 294 17.93 -17.38 -29.93
C LEU A 294 18.56 -17.43 -31.32
N GLU A 295 17.96 -16.80 -32.31
CA GLU A 295 18.51 -16.64 -33.66
C GLU A 295 19.76 -15.76 -33.66
N SER A 296 19.83 -14.72 -32.80
CA SER A 296 21.00 -13.84 -32.71
C SER A 296 22.19 -14.49 -31.97
N THR A 297 21.98 -15.59 -31.24
CA THR A 297 23.01 -16.30 -30.49
C THR A 297 23.67 -17.45 -31.29
N GLY A 298 23.18 -17.73 -32.51
CA GLY A 298 23.68 -18.83 -33.33
C GLY A 298 23.39 -20.25 -32.76
N LEU A 299 22.63 -20.30 -31.66
CA LEU A 299 22.15 -21.56 -31.06
C LEU A 299 20.90 -22.03 -31.81
N LEU A 300 21.08 -22.56 -33.00
CA LEU A 300 20.06 -23.37 -33.64
C LEU A 300 19.87 -24.63 -32.79
N LEU A 301 18.68 -24.79 -32.18
CA LEU A 301 18.29 -26.08 -31.61
C LEU A 301 18.24 -27.11 -32.72
N ARG A 302 19.37 -27.83 -32.87
CA ARG A 302 19.40 -29.11 -33.61
C ARG A 302 18.69 -30.14 -32.74
N GLY A 303 17.41 -30.33 -32.96
CA GLY A 303 16.60 -31.31 -32.25
C GLY A 303 15.19 -31.32 -32.79
N GLY A 304 15.02 -31.80 -34.01
CA GLY A 304 13.70 -32.23 -34.48
C GLY A 304 13.30 -33.42 -33.61
N LEU A 305 12.21 -33.32 -32.89
CA LEU A 305 11.46 -34.46 -32.40
C LEU A 305 10.69 -35.02 -33.60
N ALA A 306 11.08 -36.22 -34.02
CA ALA A 306 10.29 -37.09 -34.92
C ALA A 306 9.08 -37.62 -34.12
#